data_7a4f6cecf8bc6ccc8e815a4d080760a9
#
_entry.id   7a4f6cecf8bc6ccc8e815a4d080760a9
#
_cell.length_a   1.000
_cell.length_b   1.000
_cell.length_c   1.000
_cell.angle_alpha   90.00
_cell.angle_beta   90.00
_cell.angle_gamma   90.00
#
_symmetry.space_group_name_H-M   'P 1'
#
loop_
_entity.id
_entity.type
_entity.pdbx_description
1 polymer ?
#
loop_
_entity_poly.entity_id
_entity_poly.type
_entity_poly.pdbx_seq_one_letter_code
_entity_poly.pdbx_strand_id
1 'polypeptide(L)'
;YHAAFADLEAEGVVRRPVVPAHCTHNAHMYYLLLPDLDTRQRLIAELKAAGIGAVFHYVPLHSAPAGQRFGRAHGELPNTQMASDRLVRLPLWAGVEPAVDRVVEVVHQVLRPAGVGA
;
A
#
# COMPACT_ATOMS: atom_id res chain seq x y z
N TYR A 1 -8.86 -2.95 -9.28
CA TYR A 1 -8.11 -2.00 -8.46
C TYR A 1 -7.45 -0.88 -9.27
N HIS A 2 -6.66 -1.20 -10.31
CA HIS A 2 -5.79 -0.20 -10.93
C HIS A 2 -6.56 0.99 -11.52
N ALA A 3 -7.63 0.74 -12.26
CA ALA A 3 -8.50 1.80 -12.77
C ALA A 3 -9.24 2.55 -11.65
N ALA A 4 -9.69 1.83 -10.63
CA ALA A 4 -10.49 2.38 -9.54
C ALA A 4 -9.74 3.40 -8.66
N PHE A 5 -8.41 3.37 -8.62
CA PHE A 5 -7.59 4.32 -7.85
C PHE A 5 -6.89 5.37 -8.71
N ALA A 6 -7.29 5.52 -9.99
CA ALA A 6 -6.68 6.49 -10.88
C ALA A 6 -6.90 7.94 -10.42
N ASP A 7 -8.05 8.21 -9.87
CA ASP A 7 -8.44 9.49 -9.32
C ASP A 7 -7.63 9.86 -8.07
N LEU A 8 -7.45 8.93 -7.13
CA LEU A 8 -6.61 9.15 -5.94
C LEU A 8 -5.14 9.42 -6.31
N GLU A 9 -4.64 8.78 -7.37
CA GLU A 9 -3.30 9.07 -7.88
C GLU A 9 -3.21 10.44 -8.55
N ALA A 10 -4.21 10.81 -9.35
CA ALA A 10 -4.29 12.14 -9.97
C ALA A 10 -4.34 13.27 -8.93
N GLU A 11 -4.94 13.02 -7.78
CA GLU A 11 -4.98 13.93 -6.63
C GLU A 11 -3.71 13.90 -5.76
N GLY A 12 -2.75 13.02 -6.08
CA GLY A 12 -1.51 12.86 -5.31
C GLY A 12 -1.69 12.15 -3.96
N VAL A 13 -2.85 11.55 -3.71
CA VAL A 13 -3.18 10.87 -2.44
C VAL A 13 -2.50 9.50 -2.34
N VAL A 14 -2.34 8.81 -3.47
CA VAL A 14 -1.63 7.53 -3.55
C VAL A 14 -0.73 7.48 -4.77
N ARG A 15 0.18 6.50 -4.81
CA ARG A 15 0.84 6.07 -6.05
C ARG A 15 0.53 4.61 -6.31
N ARG A 16 0.03 4.31 -7.51
CA ARG A 16 -0.28 2.96 -7.96
C ARG A 16 0.98 2.22 -8.45
N PRO A 17 0.96 0.89 -8.56
CA PRO A 17 2.03 0.13 -9.19
C PRO A 17 2.27 0.59 -10.64
N VAL A 18 3.54 0.70 -11.00
CA VAL A 18 3.94 0.99 -12.39
C VAL A 18 4.55 -0.26 -13.00
N VAL A 19 3.99 -0.73 -14.10
CA VAL A 19 4.54 -1.83 -14.90
C VAL A 19 5.18 -1.24 -16.15
N PRO A 20 6.51 -1.32 -16.31
CA PRO A 20 7.17 -0.83 -17.52
C PRO A 20 6.62 -1.51 -18.78
N ALA A 21 6.57 -0.80 -19.90
CA ALA A 21 5.97 -1.30 -21.14
C ALA A 21 6.64 -2.58 -21.69
N HIS A 22 7.91 -2.80 -21.34
CA HIS A 22 8.67 -4.00 -21.75
C HIS A 22 8.56 -5.17 -20.76
N CYS A 23 7.74 -5.01 -19.68
CA CYS A 23 7.54 -6.03 -18.66
C CYS A 23 6.11 -6.57 -18.68
N THR A 24 5.98 -7.87 -18.38
CA THR A 24 4.68 -8.49 -18.13
C THR A 24 4.52 -8.66 -16.62
N HIS A 25 3.46 -8.07 -16.06
CA HIS A 25 3.16 -8.19 -14.64
C HIS A 25 2.61 -9.59 -14.33
N ASN A 26 3.13 -10.23 -13.30
CA ASN A 26 2.68 -11.57 -12.88
C ASN A 26 1.45 -11.54 -11.94
N ALA A 27 0.95 -10.34 -11.62
CA ALA A 27 -0.27 -10.12 -10.82
C ALA A 27 -0.30 -10.87 -9.47
N HIS A 28 0.86 -11.09 -8.84
CA HIS A 28 0.93 -11.81 -7.55
C HIS A 28 0.55 -10.94 -6.34
N MET A 29 0.58 -9.62 -6.48
CA MET A 29 0.12 -8.66 -5.47
C MET A 29 -0.38 -7.37 -6.12
N TYR A 30 -1.24 -6.66 -5.42
CA TYR A 30 -1.57 -5.27 -5.70
C TYR A 30 -1.29 -4.42 -4.47
N TYR A 31 -0.63 -3.28 -4.64
CA TYR A 31 -0.25 -2.38 -3.55
C TYR A 31 -0.53 -0.92 -3.88
N LEU A 32 -0.63 -0.10 -2.84
CA LEU A 32 -0.62 1.35 -2.94
C LEU A 32 0.55 1.89 -2.11
N LEU A 33 1.21 2.93 -2.60
CA LEU A 33 2.12 3.75 -1.81
C LEU A 33 1.37 4.98 -1.32
N LEU A 34 1.30 5.12 0.01
CA LEU A 34 0.64 6.22 0.69
C LEU A 34 1.61 7.38 0.97
N PRO A 35 1.13 8.56 1.38
CA PRO A 35 2.01 9.71 1.65
C PRO A 35 3.02 9.45 2.76
N ASP A 36 2.60 8.76 3.83
CA ASP A 36 3.38 8.54 5.05
C ASP A 36 2.95 7.28 5.80
N LEU A 37 3.69 6.98 6.88
CA LEU A 37 3.46 5.84 7.76
C LEU A 37 2.10 5.94 8.49
N ASP A 38 1.74 7.12 8.97
CA ASP A 38 0.51 7.30 9.76
C ASP A 38 -0.74 7.06 8.90
N THR A 39 -0.74 7.57 7.68
CA THR A 39 -1.81 7.31 6.71
C THR A 39 -1.90 5.81 6.37
N ARG A 40 -0.75 5.12 6.21
CA ARG A 40 -0.72 3.66 6.01
C ARG A 40 -1.32 2.91 7.21
N GLN A 41 -0.90 3.25 8.43
CA GLN A 41 -1.40 2.62 9.65
C GLN A 41 -2.90 2.79 9.79
N ARG A 42 -3.39 4.02 9.59
CA ARG A 42 -4.82 4.34 9.61
C ARG A 42 -5.59 3.51 8.57
N LEU A 43 -5.12 3.48 7.32
CA LEU A 43 -5.79 2.70 6.27
C LEU A 43 -5.87 1.20 6.62
N ILE A 44 -4.79 0.60 7.12
CA ILE A 44 -4.79 -0.81 7.54
C ILE A 44 -5.78 -1.05 8.68
N ALA A 45 -5.85 -0.14 9.66
CA ALA A 45 -6.78 -0.26 10.79
C ALA A 45 -8.24 -0.17 10.35
N GLU A 46 -8.58 0.78 9.48
CA GLU A 46 -9.94 0.97 8.97
C GLU A 46 -10.38 -0.19 8.05
N LEU A 47 -9.49 -0.67 7.18
CA LEU A 47 -9.76 -1.86 6.37
C LEU A 47 -10.03 -3.07 7.26
N LYS A 48 -9.22 -3.27 8.30
CA LYS A 48 -9.43 -4.35 9.28
C LYS A 48 -10.76 -4.21 10.02
N ALA A 49 -11.13 -3.01 10.44
CA ALA A 49 -12.43 -2.74 11.08
C ALA A 49 -13.61 -3.06 10.14
N ALA A 50 -13.42 -2.88 8.83
CA ALA A 50 -14.39 -3.25 7.80
C ALA A 50 -14.34 -4.74 7.41
N GLY A 51 -13.54 -5.58 8.10
CA GLY A 51 -13.37 -7.01 7.83
C GLY A 51 -12.49 -7.32 6.62
N ILE A 52 -11.69 -6.35 6.16
CA ILE A 52 -10.81 -6.48 4.99
C ILE A 52 -9.36 -6.67 5.45
N GLY A 53 -8.74 -7.79 5.07
CA GLY A 53 -7.35 -8.09 5.37
C GLY A 53 -6.39 -7.35 4.43
N ALA A 54 -5.82 -6.24 4.89
CA ALA A 54 -4.73 -5.54 4.22
C ALA A 54 -3.50 -5.50 5.13
N VAL A 55 -2.32 -5.53 4.53
CA VAL A 55 -1.06 -5.61 5.28
C VAL A 55 0.03 -4.76 4.65
N PHE A 56 0.99 -4.33 5.47
CA PHE A 56 2.24 -3.75 4.95
C PHE A 56 3.17 -4.83 4.38
N HIS A 57 4.26 -4.42 3.75
CA HIS A 57 5.19 -5.36 3.11
C HIS A 57 6.49 -5.47 3.89
N TYR A 58 6.52 -6.22 4.95
CA TYR A 58 7.66 -6.54 5.80
C TYR A 58 8.47 -5.35 6.36
N VAL A 59 9.08 -5.56 7.51
CA VAL A 59 10.11 -4.69 8.06
C VAL A 59 11.39 -4.87 7.24
N PRO A 60 12.06 -3.80 6.79
CA PRO A 60 13.31 -3.91 6.04
C PRO A 60 14.38 -4.65 6.82
N LEU A 61 15.13 -5.51 6.16
CA LEU A 61 16.15 -6.33 6.83
C LEU A 61 17.23 -5.48 7.54
N HIS A 62 17.62 -4.34 6.93
CA HIS A 62 18.65 -3.47 7.51
C HIS A 62 18.23 -2.82 8.84
N SER A 63 16.94 -2.67 9.09
CA SER A 63 16.39 -2.09 10.33
C SER A 63 15.75 -3.13 11.26
N ALA A 64 15.54 -4.36 10.80
CA ALA A 64 15.01 -5.45 11.60
C ALA A 64 16.06 -5.94 12.63
N PRO A 65 15.67 -6.32 13.87
CA PRO A 65 16.60 -6.78 14.90
C PRO A 65 17.54 -7.91 14.44
N ALA A 66 16.99 -8.91 13.73
CA ALA A 66 17.82 -10.00 13.20
C ALA A 66 18.75 -9.53 12.08
N GLY A 67 18.29 -8.63 11.20
CA GLY A 67 19.11 -8.05 10.15
C GLY A 67 20.28 -7.23 10.70
N GLN A 68 20.03 -6.45 11.75
CA GLN A 68 21.08 -5.68 12.46
C GLN A 68 22.08 -6.59 13.18
N ARG A 69 21.61 -7.70 13.75
CA ARG A 69 22.46 -8.64 14.48
C ARG A 69 23.33 -9.51 13.58
N PHE A 70 22.80 -9.98 12.46
CA PHE A 70 23.44 -11.00 11.61
C PHE A 70 23.84 -10.50 10.23
N GLY A 71 23.38 -9.33 9.83
CA GLY A 71 23.66 -8.73 8.53
C GLY A 71 24.54 -7.49 8.63
N ARG A 72 24.80 -6.93 7.45
CA ARG A 72 25.47 -5.62 7.31
C ARG A 72 24.73 -4.82 6.23
N ALA A 73 24.59 -3.53 6.46
CA ALA A 73 24.11 -2.58 5.47
C ALA A 73 25.16 -1.47 5.32
N HIS A 74 25.27 -0.93 4.11
CA HIS A 74 26.13 0.21 3.85
C HIS A 74 25.31 1.50 3.97
N GLY A 75 25.56 2.27 5.02
CA GLY A 75 24.87 3.52 5.28
C GLY A 75 23.37 3.36 5.55
N GLU A 76 22.65 4.47 5.46
CA GLU A 76 21.19 4.49 5.50
C GLU A 76 20.62 4.08 4.16
N LEU A 77 19.49 3.39 4.19
CA LEU A 77 18.75 2.96 3.00
C LEU A 77 17.40 3.68 2.92
N PRO A 78 17.39 5.01 2.65
CA PRO A 78 16.19 5.84 2.77
C PRO A 78 15.08 5.43 1.82
N ASN A 79 15.40 5.00 0.61
CA ASN A 79 14.40 4.52 -0.36
C ASN A 79 13.72 3.24 0.11
N THR A 80 14.48 2.32 0.72
CA THR A 80 13.94 1.08 1.27
C THR A 80 13.02 1.36 2.46
N GLN A 81 13.45 2.23 3.37
CA GLN A 81 12.65 2.64 4.52
C GLN A 81 11.37 3.35 4.09
N MET A 82 11.49 4.35 3.23
CA MET A 82 10.34 5.09 2.69
C MET A 82 9.33 4.16 2.01
N ALA A 83 9.77 3.23 1.18
CA ALA A 83 8.87 2.29 0.52
C ALA A 83 8.17 1.38 1.53
N SER A 84 8.90 0.88 2.54
CA SER A 84 8.33 0.04 3.60
C SER A 84 7.31 0.79 4.44
N ASP A 85 7.58 2.04 4.80
CA ASP A 85 6.69 2.85 5.64
C ASP A 85 5.38 3.21 4.93
N ARG A 86 5.39 3.29 3.62
CA ARG A 86 4.28 3.81 2.81
C ARG A 86 3.46 2.75 2.10
N LEU A 87 3.98 1.53 1.95
CA LEU A 87 3.35 0.49 1.15
C LEU A 87 2.27 -0.26 1.94
N VAL A 88 1.08 -0.39 1.34
CA VAL A 88 0.02 -1.30 1.77
C VAL A 88 -0.34 -2.25 0.65
N ARG A 89 -0.46 -3.54 0.95
CA ARG A 89 -0.95 -4.56 0.02
C ARG A 89 -2.44 -4.76 0.24
N LEU A 90 -3.19 -4.71 -0.84
CA LEU A 90 -4.62 -5.00 -0.85
C LEU A 90 -4.87 -6.49 -1.09
N PRO A 91 -6.03 -7.02 -0.68
CA PRO A 91 -6.41 -8.40 -0.91
C PRO A 91 -6.35 -8.76 -2.39
N LEU A 92 -5.65 -9.85 -2.73
CA LEU A 92 -5.58 -10.36 -4.10
C LEU A 92 -5.43 -11.88 -4.08
N TRP A 93 -6.42 -12.58 -4.66
CA TRP A 93 -6.42 -14.03 -4.87
C TRP A 93 -7.34 -14.37 -6.05
N ALA A 94 -7.28 -15.59 -6.55
CA ALA A 94 -8.20 -16.05 -7.59
C ALA A 94 -9.64 -16.06 -7.05
N GLY A 95 -10.53 -15.27 -7.65
CA GLY A 95 -11.93 -15.11 -7.19
C GLY A 95 -12.16 -13.93 -6.24
N VAL A 96 -11.23 -12.96 -6.16
CA VAL A 96 -11.39 -11.74 -5.34
C VAL A 96 -12.41 -10.75 -5.94
N GLU A 97 -12.80 -10.92 -7.20
CA GLU A 97 -13.57 -9.96 -7.98
C GLU A 97 -14.82 -9.44 -7.24
N PRO A 98 -15.66 -10.29 -6.60
CA PRO A 98 -16.84 -9.81 -5.88
C PRO A 98 -16.53 -8.91 -4.68
N ALA A 99 -15.31 -8.96 -4.14
CA ALA A 99 -14.90 -8.16 -3.00
C ALA A 99 -14.19 -6.85 -3.39
N VAL A 100 -13.79 -6.70 -4.66
CA VAL A 100 -12.98 -5.54 -5.11
C VAL A 100 -13.71 -4.22 -4.86
N ASP A 101 -14.99 -4.12 -5.21
CA ASP A 101 -15.76 -2.88 -5.05
C ASP A 101 -15.83 -2.46 -3.57
N ARG A 102 -16.00 -3.40 -2.67
CA ARG A 102 -16.02 -3.12 -1.22
C ARG A 102 -14.67 -2.63 -0.72
N VAL A 103 -13.57 -3.23 -1.18
CA VAL A 103 -12.22 -2.76 -0.82
C VAL A 103 -11.98 -1.35 -1.36
N VAL A 104 -12.35 -1.09 -2.60
CA VAL A 104 -12.21 0.23 -3.24
C VAL A 104 -13.01 1.28 -2.49
N GLU A 105 -14.27 0.99 -2.15
CA GLU A 105 -15.13 1.89 -1.38
C GLU A 105 -14.48 2.31 -0.06
N VAL A 106 -14.01 1.35 0.74
CA VAL A 106 -13.39 1.63 2.04
C VAL A 106 -12.10 2.44 1.88
N VAL A 107 -11.26 2.12 0.90
CA VAL A 107 -10.04 2.89 0.62
C VAL A 107 -10.37 4.35 0.30
N HIS A 108 -11.36 4.60 -0.55
CA HIS A 108 -11.79 5.98 -0.86
C HIS A 108 -12.35 6.71 0.37
N GLN A 109 -13.19 6.05 1.17
CA GLN A 109 -13.75 6.63 2.39
C GLN A 109 -12.67 7.05 3.39
N VAL A 110 -11.61 6.24 3.54
CA VAL A 110 -10.52 6.51 4.47
C VAL A 110 -9.59 7.62 3.96
N LEU A 111 -9.27 7.59 2.67
CA LEU A 111 -8.30 8.52 2.09
C LEU A 111 -8.92 9.87 1.68
N ARG A 112 -10.23 9.91 1.49
CA ARG A 112 -11.03 11.14 1.28
C ARG A 112 -12.08 11.26 2.37
N PRO A 113 -11.74 11.58 3.62
CA PRO A 113 -12.75 11.78 4.63
C PRO A 113 -13.69 12.92 4.19
N ALA A 114 -14.99 12.66 4.24
CA ALA A 114 -16.00 13.67 3.95
C ALA A 114 -15.77 14.88 4.87
N GLY A 115 -15.31 16.01 4.32
CA GLY A 115 -15.17 17.25 5.11
C GLY A 115 -13.94 18.10 4.83
N VAL A 116 -13.18 17.90 3.75
CA VAL A 116 -12.21 18.91 3.27
C VAL A 116 -12.60 19.32 1.85
N GLY A 117 -13.76 19.95 1.76
CA GLY A 117 -14.29 20.53 0.55
C GLY A 117 -15.07 21.77 0.93
N ALA A 118 -14.45 22.91 0.85
CA ALA A 118 -15.00 24.22 0.48
C ALA A 118 -13.93 25.26 0.69
#